data_9f82a95b5d667ce1c2b7cf16b087fbab
#
_entry.id   9f82a95b5d667ce1c2b7cf16b087fbab
#
_cell.length_a   1.000
_cell.length_b   1.000
_cell.length_c   1.000
_cell.angle_alpha   90.00
_cell.angle_beta   90.00
_cell.angle_gamma   90.00
#
_symmetry.space_group_name_H-M   'P 1'
#
loop_
_entity.id
_entity.type
_entity.pdbx_description
1 polymer ?
#
loop_
_entity_poly.entity_id
_entity_poly.type
_entity_poly.pdbx_seq_one_letter_code
_entity_poly.pdbx_strand_id
1 'polypeptide(L)'
;MLDGYMKQAKNNIDNISKFINALGFMPNANYILDRSQPPFFTRMVYDYYKKSGNRSIIDDYIDTILKEYDFWQTKRKNAIGLNSYGTHGSDAEIMQNYNWHHGRVFENGETDEEKMQIGRDIMAIAESGLDFNMRFKTPESRIAAHEFSHLDLDCILYDMEIKTAEMLKIIGRESEAETFEKNAASRKDLMNKYYLTKDGIYLDYNMKT
;
A
#
# COMPACT_ATOMS: atom_id res chain seq x y z
N MET A 1 -21.30 3.67 1.44
CA MET A 1 -21.88 2.74 2.44
C MET A 1 -22.53 3.47 3.60
N LEU A 2 -21.89 4.47 4.19
CA LEU A 2 -22.44 5.23 5.31
C LEU A 2 -23.79 5.89 4.94
N ASP A 3 -23.90 6.43 3.73
CA ASP A 3 -25.11 7.11 3.23
C ASP A 3 -26.15 6.19 2.60
N GLY A 4 -26.02 4.86 2.75
CA GLY A 4 -26.97 3.88 2.25
C GLY A 4 -26.84 3.49 0.77
N TYR A 5 -25.86 4.02 0.04
CA TYR A 5 -25.62 3.69 -1.37
C TYR A 5 -24.94 2.33 -1.57
N MET A 6 -25.58 1.26 -1.06
CA MET A 6 -25.00 -0.10 -1.05
C MET A 6 -24.73 -0.65 -2.46
N LYS A 7 -25.64 -0.41 -3.42
CA LYS A 7 -25.46 -0.84 -4.81
C LYS A 7 -24.22 -0.18 -5.45
N GLN A 8 -24.04 1.12 -5.22
CA GLN A 8 -22.85 1.85 -5.73
C GLN A 8 -21.57 1.33 -5.09
N ALA A 9 -21.58 1.08 -3.78
CA ALA A 9 -20.44 0.49 -3.06
C ALA A 9 -20.07 -0.89 -3.63
N LYS A 10 -21.06 -1.76 -3.88
CA LYS A 10 -20.82 -3.07 -4.51
C LYS A 10 -20.22 -2.93 -5.90
N ASN A 11 -20.74 -2.03 -6.73
CA ASN A 11 -20.20 -1.79 -8.08
C ASN A 11 -18.74 -1.32 -8.04
N ASN A 12 -18.37 -0.49 -7.05
CA ASN A 12 -16.99 -0.07 -6.87
C ASN A 12 -16.08 -1.26 -6.48
N ILE A 13 -16.51 -2.11 -5.55
CA ILE A 13 -15.83 -3.34 -5.18
C ILE A 13 -15.63 -4.23 -6.41
N ASP A 14 -16.69 -4.45 -7.21
CA ASP A 14 -16.65 -5.23 -8.45
C ASP A 14 -15.64 -4.69 -9.46
N ASN A 15 -15.57 -3.37 -9.61
CA ASN A 15 -14.64 -2.76 -10.57
C ASN A 15 -13.19 -2.86 -10.10
N ILE A 16 -12.92 -2.62 -8.81
CA ILE A 16 -11.58 -2.73 -8.24
C ILE A 16 -11.09 -4.18 -8.29
N SER A 17 -11.96 -5.15 -7.96
CA SER A 17 -11.60 -6.57 -8.01
C SER A 17 -11.12 -7.03 -9.39
N LYS A 18 -11.66 -6.48 -10.48
CA LYS A 18 -11.23 -6.79 -11.84
C LYS A 18 -9.77 -6.38 -12.08
N PHE A 19 -9.36 -5.19 -11.59
CA PHE A 19 -7.98 -4.75 -11.69
C PHE A 19 -7.05 -5.64 -10.85
N ILE A 20 -7.41 -5.90 -9.59
CA ILE A 20 -6.58 -6.76 -8.74
C ILE A 20 -6.48 -8.17 -9.32
N ASN A 21 -7.57 -8.74 -9.84
CA ASN A 21 -7.55 -10.06 -10.46
C ASN A 21 -6.70 -10.10 -11.75
N ALA A 22 -6.64 -9.01 -12.50
CA ALA A 22 -5.83 -8.93 -13.71
C ALA A 22 -4.34 -8.65 -13.40
N LEU A 23 -4.05 -7.74 -12.49
CA LEU A 23 -2.72 -7.15 -12.28
C LEU A 23 -2.02 -7.62 -10.98
N GLY A 24 -2.77 -8.11 -10.00
CA GLY A 24 -2.30 -8.41 -8.66
C GLY A 24 -2.43 -7.26 -7.66
N PHE A 25 -2.77 -6.06 -8.12
CA PHE A 25 -2.89 -4.85 -7.31
C PHE A 25 -3.93 -3.89 -7.90
N MET A 26 -4.42 -2.95 -7.09
CA MET A 26 -5.20 -1.81 -7.59
C MET A 26 -4.24 -0.78 -8.19
N PRO A 27 -4.32 -0.48 -9.50
CA PRO A 27 -3.43 0.49 -10.13
C PRO A 27 -3.77 1.93 -9.72
N ASN A 28 -2.80 2.83 -9.87
CA ASN A 28 -2.95 4.24 -9.57
C ASN A 28 -4.11 4.89 -10.37
N ALA A 29 -4.24 4.52 -11.64
CA ALA A 29 -5.39 4.83 -12.50
C ALA A 29 -5.56 3.70 -13.53
N ASN A 30 -6.69 3.67 -14.24
CA ASN A 30 -6.97 2.66 -15.26
C ASN A 30 -5.98 2.68 -16.46
N TYR A 31 -5.15 3.71 -16.56
CA TYR A 31 -4.10 3.88 -17.57
C TYR A 31 -2.70 4.11 -16.96
N ILE A 32 -2.57 4.13 -15.63
CA ILE A 32 -1.29 4.24 -14.90
C ILE A 32 -1.09 2.91 -14.18
N LEU A 33 -0.31 2.03 -14.80
CA LEU A 33 -0.12 0.65 -14.36
C LEU A 33 1.27 0.39 -13.77
N ASP A 34 2.12 1.39 -13.71
CA ASP A 34 3.51 1.34 -13.23
C ASP A 34 3.63 1.40 -11.70
N ARG A 35 2.53 1.64 -11.01
CA ARG A 35 2.41 1.69 -9.55
C ARG A 35 0.99 1.42 -9.07
N SER A 36 0.87 1.01 -7.82
CA SER A 36 -0.42 0.72 -7.18
C SER A 36 -1.02 1.96 -6.48
N GLN A 37 -2.00 1.71 -5.65
CA GLN A 37 -2.58 2.61 -4.65
C GLN A 37 -2.60 1.90 -3.29
N PRO A 38 -2.72 2.62 -2.15
CA PRO A 38 -2.83 2.01 -0.83
C PRO A 38 -3.93 0.94 -0.78
N PRO A 39 -3.69 -0.23 -0.12
CA PRO A 39 -4.54 -1.43 -0.24
C PRO A 39 -5.82 -1.35 0.62
N PHE A 40 -6.77 -0.53 0.21
CA PHE A 40 -8.06 -0.40 0.90
C PHE A 40 -9.13 -1.40 0.46
N PHE A 41 -8.85 -2.29 -0.50
CA PHE A 41 -9.86 -3.21 -1.02
C PHE A 41 -10.42 -4.15 0.06
N THR A 42 -9.57 -4.73 0.89
CA THR A 42 -9.97 -5.58 2.02
C THR A 42 -10.93 -4.83 2.96
N ARG A 43 -10.63 -3.58 3.29
CA ARG A 43 -11.49 -2.75 4.13
C ARG A 43 -12.85 -2.50 3.49
N MET A 44 -12.88 -2.26 2.17
CA MET A 44 -14.14 -2.06 1.44
C MET A 44 -15.04 -3.29 1.48
N VAL A 45 -14.46 -4.49 1.26
CA VAL A 45 -15.20 -5.77 1.32
C VAL A 45 -15.69 -6.02 2.74
N TYR A 46 -14.84 -5.87 3.74
CA TYR A 46 -15.19 -6.06 5.15
C TYR A 46 -16.30 -5.12 5.60
N ASP A 47 -16.21 -3.83 5.33
CA ASP A 47 -17.21 -2.84 5.72
C ASP A 47 -18.53 -3.06 4.98
N TYR A 48 -18.51 -3.54 3.73
CA TYR A 48 -19.69 -3.96 3.01
C TYR A 48 -20.37 -5.16 3.69
N TYR A 49 -19.60 -6.19 4.05
CA TYR A 49 -20.09 -7.33 4.82
C TYR A 49 -20.75 -6.88 6.13
N LYS A 50 -20.04 -6.09 6.94
CA LYS A 50 -20.56 -5.60 8.23
C LYS A 50 -21.85 -4.80 8.09
N LYS A 51 -22.01 -4.04 7.01
CA LYS A 51 -23.19 -3.21 6.77
C LYS A 51 -24.36 -3.98 6.19
N SER A 52 -24.11 -4.94 5.28
CA SER A 52 -25.14 -5.69 4.59
C SER A 52 -25.58 -6.96 5.31
N GLY A 53 -24.73 -7.53 6.18
CA GLY A 53 -24.88 -8.87 6.74
C GLY A 53 -24.73 -10.00 5.70
N ASN A 54 -24.41 -9.67 4.43
CA ASN A 54 -24.30 -10.66 3.38
C ASN A 54 -22.92 -11.33 3.37
N ARG A 55 -22.86 -12.57 3.91
CA ARG A 55 -21.62 -13.35 3.98
C ARG A 55 -21.05 -13.67 2.60
N SER A 56 -21.88 -13.83 1.55
CA SER A 56 -21.39 -14.24 0.24
C SER A 56 -20.37 -13.27 -0.36
N ILE A 57 -20.39 -12.00 0.07
CA ILE A 57 -19.37 -11.02 -0.35
C ILE A 57 -17.94 -11.45 0.04
N ILE A 58 -17.79 -12.18 1.15
CA ILE A 58 -16.48 -12.70 1.57
C ILE A 58 -16.06 -13.82 0.63
N ASP A 59 -16.95 -14.78 0.37
CA ASP A 59 -16.68 -15.89 -0.55
C ASP A 59 -16.32 -15.39 -1.95
N ASP A 60 -17.00 -14.32 -2.43
CA ASP A 60 -16.81 -13.73 -3.75
C ASP A 60 -15.42 -13.05 -3.90
N TYR A 61 -14.83 -12.49 -2.82
CA TYR A 61 -13.64 -11.63 -2.95
C TYR A 61 -12.43 -12.06 -2.12
N ILE A 62 -12.52 -13.10 -1.31
CA ILE A 62 -11.41 -13.51 -0.45
C ILE A 62 -10.13 -13.80 -1.26
N ASP A 63 -10.24 -14.49 -2.38
CA ASP A 63 -9.08 -14.81 -3.21
C ASP A 63 -8.50 -13.57 -3.92
N THR A 64 -9.33 -12.57 -4.22
CA THR A 64 -8.87 -11.25 -4.70
C THR A 64 -8.08 -10.51 -3.62
N ILE A 65 -8.53 -10.57 -2.36
CA ILE A 65 -7.84 -10.00 -1.19
C ILE A 65 -6.48 -10.67 -1.00
N LEU A 66 -6.43 -12.00 -1.04
CA LEU A 66 -5.18 -12.75 -0.91
C LEU A 66 -4.18 -12.41 -2.01
N LYS A 67 -4.66 -12.19 -3.23
CA LYS A 67 -3.83 -11.79 -4.37
C LYS A 67 -3.24 -10.38 -4.19
N GLU A 68 -4.02 -9.40 -3.74
CA GLU A 68 -3.51 -8.06 -3.44
C GLU A 68 -2.50 -8.10 -2.28
N TYR A 69 -2.76 -8.90 -1.25
CA TYR A 69 -1.82 -9.09 -0.14
C TYR A 69 -0.49 -9.65 -0.62
N ASP A 70 -0.49 -10.66 -1.50
CA ASP A 70 0.73 -11.24 -2.08
C ASP A 70 1.58 -10.18 -2.80
N PHE A 71 0.97 -9.29 -3.58
CA PHE A 71 1.69 -8.17 -4.21
C PHE A 71 2.46 -7.34 -3.16
N TRP A 72 1.81 -6.96 -2.07
CA TRP A 72 2.43 -6.17 -1.02
C TRP A 72 3.55 -6.92 -0.28
N GLN A 73 3.43 -8.24 -0.12
CA GLN A 73 4.46 -9.05 0.52
C GLN A 73 5.65 -9.38 -0.39
N THR A 74 5.44 -9.44 -1.71
CA THR A 74 6.47 -9.85 -2.67
C THR A 74 7.12 -8.67 -3.40
N LYS A 75 6.38 -7.57 -3.65
CA LYS A 75 6.84 -6.43 -4.45
C LYS A 75 7.13 -5.16 -3.64
N ARG A 76 6.67 -5.08 -2.41
CA ARG A 76 6.76 -3.87 -1.57
C ARG A 76 7.34 -4.11 -0.18
N LYS A 77 7.75 -5.34 0.11
CA LYS A 77 8.43 -5.66 1.37
C LYS A 77 9.85 -5.13 1.34
N ASN A 78 10.24 -4.43 2.40
CA ASN A 78 11.56 -3.81 2.54
C ASN A 78 12.53 -4.63 3.41
N ALA A 79 13.76 -4.15 3.53
CA ALA A 79 14.85 -4.86 4.21
C ALA A 79 14.62 -5.10 5.71
N ILE A 80 13.76 -4.30 6.37
CA ILE A 80 13.44 -4.48 7.80
C ILE A 80 12.21 -5.36 8.04
N GLY A 81 11.62 -5.92 6.96
CA GLY A 81 10.47 -6.81 7.02
C GLY A 81 9.10 -6.11 7.07
N LEU A 82 9.09 -4.78 6.97
CA LEU A 82 7.92 -3.93 6.80
C LEU A 82 7.73 -3.57 5.32
N ASN A 83 6.94 -2.55 5.00
CA ASN A 83 6.63 -2.21 3.62
C ASN A 83 6.99 -0.76 3.26
N SER A 84 7.31 -0.55 1.98
CA SER A 84 7.57 0.76 1.40
C SER A 84 6.76 0.96 0.14
N TYR A 85 6.28 2.18 -0.09
CA TYR A 85 5.77 2.57 -1.41
C TYR A 85 6.89 2.57 -2.44
N GLY A 86 6.55 2.36 -3.69
CA GLY A 86 7.54 2.25 -4.75
C GLY A 86 6.93 2.26 -6.15
N THR A 87 7.62 1.67 -7.07
CA THR A 87 7.19 1.48 -8.45
C THR A 87 7.65 0.13 -8.98
N HIS A 88 7.01 -0.35 -10.02
CA HIS A 88 7.46 -1.45 -10.88
C HIS A 88 7.52 -1.01 -12.36
N GLY A 89 7.48 0.30 -12.57
CA GLY A 89 7.63 0.90 -13.90
C GLY A 89 9.02 0.65 -14.49
N SER A 90 9.07 0.64 -15.80
CA SER A 90 10.31 0.59 -16.58
C SER A 90 11.17 1.85 -16.36
N ASP A 91 12.45 1.76 -16.70
CA ASP A 91 13.34 2.92 -16.63
C ASP A 91 12.84 4.11 -17.47
N ALA A 92 12.17 3.84 -18.60
CA ALA A 92 11.56 4.88 -19.42
C ALA A 92 10.41 5.60 -18.71
N GLU A 93 9.55 4.85 -18.00
CA GLU A 93 8.44 5.40 -17.21
C GLU A 93 8.94 6.18 -15.99
N ILE A 94 9.99 5.70 -15.34
CA ILE A 94 10.65 6.39 -14.22
C ILE A 94 11.24 7.73 -14.70
N MET A 95 11.99 7.72 -15.80
CA MET A 95 12.57 8.92 -16.39
C MET A 95 11.49 9.91 -16.88
N GLN A 96 10.39 9.40 -17.43
CA GLN A 96 9.25 10.24 -17.83
C GLN A 96 8.61 10.93 -16.62
N ASN A 97 8.42 10.23 -15.50
CA ASN A 97 7.90 10.82 -14.27
C ASN A 97 8.87 11.87 -13.71
N TYR A 98 10.20 11.63 -13.73
CA TYR A 98 11.19 12.64 -13.41
C TYR A 98 11.00 13.89 -14.28
N ASN A 99 10.96 13.76 -15.60
CA ASN A 99 10.86 14.89 -16.54
C ASN A 99 9.59 15.72 -16.34
N TRP A 100 8.50 15.12 -15.87
CA TRP A 100 7.25 15.86 -15.60
C TRP A 100 7.26 16.63 -14.28
N HIS A 101 8.04 16.18 -13.29
CA HIS A 101 7.92 16.68 -11.92
C HIS A 101 9.17 17.35 -11.35
N HIS A 102 10.35 17.18 -11.97
CA HIS A 102 11.56 17.85 -11.51
C HIS A 102 11.41 19.40 -11.56
N GLY A 103 12.12 20.09 -10.68
CA GLY A 103 12.06 21.56 -10.60
C GLY A 103 10.80 22.14 -9.95
N ARG A 104 9.85 21.30 -9.48
CA ARG A 104 8.67 21.73 -8.72
C ARG A 104 8.86 21.49 -7.22
N VAL A 105 8.66 20.27 -6.80
CA VAL A 105 8.82 19.80 -5.40
C VAL A 105 10.13 19.06 -5.25
N PHE A 106 10.61 18.46 -6.33
CA PHE A 106 11.81 17.64 -6.38
C PHE A 106 12.99 18.40 -6.94
N GLU A 107 14.18 18.03 -6.50
CA GLU A 107 15.45 18.57 -6.98
C GLU A 107 15.70 18.19 -8.44
N ASN A 108 16.63 18.93 -9.08
CA ASN A 108 17.14 18.55 -10.38
C ASN A 108 18.29 17.54 -10.17
N GLY A 109 18.23 16.39 -10.83
CA GLY A 109 19.35 15.48 -10.90
C GLY A 109 20.40 15.96 -11.91
N GLU A 110 21.67 15.85 -11.57
CA GLU A 110 22.78 16.17 -12.47
C GLU A 110 23.13 14.98 -13.36
N THR A 111 23.15 13.77 -12.78
CA THR A 111 23.43 12.50 -13.48
C THR A 111 22.12 11.75 -13.81
N ASP A 112 22.18 10.83 -14.75
CA ASP A 112 21.04 9.98 -15.08
C ASP A 112 20.66 9.05 -13.92
N GLU A 113 21.63 8.61 -13.10
CA GLU A 113 21.37 7.86 -11.86
C GLU A 113 20.57 8.67 -10.86
N GLU A 114 20.92 9.93 -10.63
CA GLU A 114 20.19 10.84 -9.75
C GLU A 114 18.77 11.12 -10.27
N LYS A 115 18.62 11.36 -11.57
CA LYS A 115 17.31 11.55 -12.21
C LYS A 115 16.42 10.32 -12.04
N MET A 116 16.97 9.13 -12.26
CA MET A 116 16.27 7.86 -12.06
C MET A 116 15.87 7.67 -10.59
N GLN A 117 16.75 8.05 -9.65
CA GLN A 117 16.46 7.94 -8.23
C GLN A 117 15.32 8.89 -7.83
N ILE A 118 15.38 10.14 -8.25
CA ILE A 118 14.31 11.13 -8.04
C ILE A 118 13.00 10.66 -8.70
N GLY A 119 13.06 10.08 -9.89
CA GLY A 119 11.91 9.48 -10.56
C GLY A 119 11.25 8.37 -9.72
N ARG A 120 12.05 7.50 -9.08
CA ARG A 120 11.54 6.47 -8.16
C ARG A 120 10.87 7.09 -6.92
N ASP A 121 11.44 8.15 -6.37
CA ASP A 121 10.85 8.86 -5.23
C ASP A 121 9.51 9.50 -5.59
N ILE A 122 9.43 10.13 -6.77
CA ILE A 122 8.18 10.69 -7.31
C ILE A 122 7.11 9.61 -7.40
N MET A 123 7.45 8.45 -7.98
CA MET A 123 6.50 7.36 -8.17
C MET A 123 6.09 6.70 -6.84
N ALA A 124 7.00 6.59 -5.87
CA ALA A 124 6.69 6.10 -4.54
C ALA A 124 5.70 7.02 -3.81
N ILE A 125 5.89 8.34 -3.88
CA ILE A 125 4.94 9.30 -3.32
C ILE A 125 3.58 9.20 -4.03
N ALA A 126 3.57 9.10 -5.36
CA ALA A 126 2.34 8.95 -6.11
C ALA A 126 1.60 7.64 -5.80
N GLU A 127 2.32 6.53 -5.50
CA GLU A 127 1.71 5.28 -5.03
C GLU A 127 1.05 5.44 -3.65
N SER A 128 1.59 6.31 -2.79
CA SER A 128 1.01 6.58 -1.46
C SER A 128 -0.32 7.31 -1.50
N GLY A 129 -0.66 7.96 -2.62
CA GLY A 129 -1.81 8.86 -2.73
C GLY A 129 -1.65 10.18 -1.98
N LEU A 130 -0.48 10.45 -1.40
CA LEU A 130 -0.12 11.68 -0.70
C LEU A 130 0.69 12.61 -1.60
N ASP A 131 0.26 12.79 -2.83
CA ASP A 131 0.96 13.41 -3.93
C ASP A 131 1.76 14.65 -3.52
N PHE A 132 3.05 14.58 -3.79
CA PHE A 132 4.04 15.64 -3.73
C PHE A 132 4.09 16.44 -2.42
N ASN A 133 3.85 15.77 -1.29
CA ASN A 133 4.10 16.38 0.01
C ASN A 133 5.58 16.23 0.44
N MET A 134 5.96 16.97 1.48
CA MET A 134 7.33 17.01 2.01
C MET A 134 7.58 15.99 3.13
N ARG A 135 6.72 14.98 3.30
CA ARG A 135 6.76 14.01 4.41
C ARG A 135 8.08 13.23 4.46
N PHE A 136 8.62 12.89 3.31
CA PHE A 136 9.82 12.04 3.21
C PHE A 136 11.09 12.85 2.97
N LYS A 137 11.18 14.02 3.56
CA LYS A 137 12.34 14.90 3.44
C LYS A 137 13.45 14.45 4.37
N THR A 138 14.66 14.29 3.83
CA THR A 138 15.86 13.99 4.63
C THR A 138 16.40 15.26 5.29
N PRO A 139 17.32 15.14 6.27
CA PRO A 139 18.00 16.30 6.87
C PRO A 139 18.67 17.22 5.85
N GLU A 140 19.19 16.67 4.74
CA GLU A 140 19.80 17.40 3.63
C GLU A 140 18.77 18.08 2.72
N SER A 141 17.50 18.04 3.11
CA SER A 141 16.36 18.62 2.38
C SER A 141 15.98 17.90 1.09
N ARG A 142 16.55 16.72 0.81
CA ARG A 142 16.18 15.87 -0.33
C ARG A 142 14.92 15.07 0.01
N ILE A 143 14.02 14.89 -0.95
CA ILE A 143 12.89 13.96 -0.82
C ILE A 143 13.36 12.56 -1.23
N ALA A 144 13.22 11.59 -0.34
CA ALA A 144 13.76 10.25 -0.50
C ALA A 144 12.74 9.16 -0.07
N ALA A 145 11.55 9.19 -0.64
CA ALA A 145 10.44 8.33 -0.25
C ALA A 145 10.80 6.84 -0.25
N HIS A 146 11.60 6.39 -1.24
CA HIS A 146 12.02 4.99 -1.35
C HIS A 146 13.01 4.53 -0.24
N GLU A 147 13.60 5.47 0.52
CA GLU A 147 14.48 5.17 1.65
C GLU A 147 13.72 4.93 2.95
N PHE A 148 12.42 5.21 2.95
CA PHE A 148 11.59 5.09 4.14
C PHE A 148 10.75 3.81 4.13
N SER A 149 10.60 3.24 5.32
CA SER A 149 9.48 2.36 5.66
C SER A 149 8.30 3.24 6.06
N HIS A 150 7.11 2.96 5.54
CA HIS A 150 5.99 3.89 5.58
C HIS A 150 4.96 3.47 6.62
N LEU A 151 4.84 4.25 7.68
CA LEU A 151 3.95 3.97 8.81
C LEU A 151 2.48 3.79 8.40
N ASP A 152 1.97 4.67 7.53
CA ASP A 152 0.57 4.59 7.08
C ASP A 152 0.28 3.33 6.27
N LEU A 153 1.22 2.94 5.40
CA LEU A 153 1.11 1.70 4.63
C LEU A 153 1.06 0.48 5.56
N ASP A 154 1.97 0.44 6.54
CA ASP A 154 2.01 -0.68 7.48
C ASP A 154 0.80 -0.71 8.42
N CYS A 155 0.21 0.44 8.76
CA CYS A 155 -1.08 0.50 9.46
C CYS A 155 -2.23 -0.08 8.60
N ILE A 156 -2.26 0.24 7.30
CA ILE A 156 -3.27 -0.30 6.37
C ILE A 156 -3.07 -1.82 6.20
N LEU A 157 -1.84 -2.28 6.05
CA LEU A 157 -1.54 -3.72 5.93
C LEU A 157 -1.84 -4.49 7.21
N TYR A 158 -1.58 -3.90 8.39
CA TYR A 158 -2.00 -4.47 9.67
C TYR A 158 -3.53 -4.64 9.75
N ASP A 159 -4.29 -3.60 9.37
CA ASP A 159 -5.76 -3.66 9.30
C ASP A 159 -6.22 -4.71 8.28
N MET A 160 -5.55 -4.81 7.13
CA MET A 160 -5.79 -5.82 6.12
C MET A 160 -5.59 -7.23 6.69
N GLU A 161 -4.49 -7.48 7.40
CA GLU A 161 -4.18 -8.78 8.00
C GLU A 161 -5.24 -9.19 9.03
N ILE A 162 -5.63 -8.30 9.95
CA ILE A 162 -6.67 -8.55 10.94
C ILE A 162 -8.02 -8.86 10.29
N LYS A 163 -8.45 -8.04 9.33
CA LYS A 163 -9.75 -8.22 8.68
C LYS A 163 -9.80 -9.47 7.79
N THR A 164 -8.69 -9.79 7.13
CA THR A 164 -8.59 -11.01 6.34
C THR A 164 -8.69 -12.24 7.24
N ALA A 165 -8.01 -12.25 8.40
CA ALA A 165 -8.13 -13.33 9.37
C ALA A 165 -9.59 -13.52 9.86
N GLU A 166 -10.28 -12.41 10.21
CA GLU A 166 -11.68 -12.48 10.60
C GLU A 166 -12.57 -13.05 9.49
N MET A 167 -12.40 -12.60 8.25
CA MET A 167 -13.18 -13.08 7.10
C MET A 167 -12.91 -14.55 6.80
N LEU A 168 -11.65 -14.99 6.87
CA LEU A 168 -11.27 -16.40 6.69
C LEU A 168 -11.91 -17.31 7.73
N LYS A 169 -11.98 -16.89 9.00
CA LYS A 169 -12.72 -17.64 10.06
C LYS A 169 -14.20 -17.72 9.74
N ILE A 170 -14.83 -16.64 9.29
CA ILE A 170 -16.26 -16.64 8.94
C ILE A 170 -16.60 -17.68 7.86
N ILE A 171 -15.68 -17.92 6.92
CA ILE A 171 -15.87 -18.88 5.83
C ILE A 171 -15.27 -20.27 6.12
N GLY A 172 -14.68 -20.50 7.31
CA GLY A 172 -14.16 -21.79 7.75
C GLY A 172 -12.75 -22.12 7.24
N ARG A 173 -11.96 -21.13 6.82
CA ARG A 173 -10.54 -21.27 6.40
C ARG A 173 -9.60 -20.99 7.58
N GLU A 174 -9.73 -21.75 8.67
CA GLU A 174 -9.07 -21.52 9.97
C GLU A 174 -7.54 -21.47 9.89
N SER A 175 -6.91 -22.42 9.18
CA SER A 175 -5.43 -22.48 9.07
C SER A 175 -4.84 -21.24 8.39
N GLU A 176 -5.55 -20.70 7.40
CA GLU A 176 -5.14 -19.46 6.73
C GLU A 176 -5.37 -18.25 7.64
N ALA A 177 -6.49 -18.25 8.38
CA ALA A 177 -6.77 -17.21 9.36
C ALA A 177 -5.65 -17.10 10.42
N GLU A 178 -5.21 -18.24 10.98
CA GLU A 178 -4.08 -18.27 11.93
C GLU A 178 -2.79 -17.69 11.33
N THR A 179 -2.53 -17.92 10.04
CA THR A 179 -1.37 -17.36 9.34
C THR A 179 -1.46 -15.84 9.30
N PHE A 180 -2.62 -15.28 8.96
CA PHE A 180 -2.84 -13.84 8.94
C PHE A 180 -2.76 -13.20 10.33
N GLU A 181 -3.25 -13.88 11.38
CA GLU A 181 -3.08 -13.43 12.78
C GLU A 181 -1.61 -13.36 13.19
N LYS A 182 -0.80 -14.35 12.82
CA LYS A 182 0.65 -14.36 13.05
C LYS A 182 1.35 -13.23 12.29
N ASN A 183 0.96 -13.00 11.04
CA ASN A 183 1.51 -11.89 10.24
C ASN A 183 1.19 -10.52 10.87
N ALA A 184 -0.05 -10.31 11.31
CA ALA A 184 -0.45 -9.09 12.00
C ALA A 184 0.33 -8.88 13.30
N ALA A 185 0.50 -9.92 14.11
CA ALA A 185 1.30 -9.84 15.34
C ALA A 185 2.76 -9.47 15.04
N SER A 186 3.39 -10.15 14.08
CA SER A 186 4.75 -9.86 13.64
C SER A 186 4.92 -8.44 13.09
N ARG A 187 3.96 -7.96 12.27
CA ARG A 187 3.97 -6.58 11.76
C ARG A 187 3.89 -5.59 12.90
N LYS A 188 2.98 -5.77 13.85
CA LYS A 188 2.86 -4.90 15.03
C LYS A 188 4.16 -4.82 15.83
N ASP A 189 4.84 -5.96 16.03
CA ASP A 189 6.12 -6.00 16.75
C ASP A 189 7.21 -5.22 16.00
N LEU A 190 7.28 -5.37 14.67
CA LEU A 190 8.22 -4.63 13.84
C LEU A 190 7.89 -3.12 13.81
N MET A 191 6.61 -2.75 13.74
CA MET A 191 6.18 -1.35 13.82
C MET A 191 6.57 -0.73 15.16
N ASN A 192 6.36 -1.43 16.27
CA ASN A 192 6.79 -0.97 17.61
C ASN A 192 8.30 -0.83 17.69
N LYS A 193 9.05 -1.71 17.04
CA LYS A 193 10.52 -1.69 17.06
C LYS A 193 11.10 -0.52 16.27
N TYR A 194 10.54 -0.22 15.10
CA TYR A 194 11.14 0.73 14.16
C TYR A 194 10.46 2.09 14.13
N TYR A 195 9.14 2.16 14.31
CA TYR A 195 8.38 3.41 14.20
C TYR A 195 8.16 4.13 15.53
N LEU A 196 8.12 3.38 16.65
CA LEU A 196 7.86 3.98 17.95
C LEU A 196 9.11 4.69 18.49
N THR A 197 9.02 6.00 18.64
CA THR A 197 10.08 6.82 19.24
C THR A 197 10.10 6.68 20.76
N LYS A 198 11.20 7.15 21.37
CA LYS A 198 11.34 7.19 22.84
C LYS A 198 10.26 8.06 23.52
N ASP A 199 9.72 9.02 22.78
CA ASP A 199 8.66 9.93 23.25
C ASP A 199 7.25 9.36 23.06
N GLY A 200 7.12 8.11 22.61
CA GLY A 200 5.84 7.44 22.42
C GLY A 200 5.09 7.84 21.14
N ILE A 201 5.75 8.45 20.18
CA ILE A 201 5.17 8.88 18.90
C ILE A 201 5.60 7.90 17.82
N TYR A 202 4.69 7.51 16.92
CA TYR A 202 5.00 6.73 15.74
C TYR A 202 5.36 7.65 14.58
N LEU A 203 6.51 7.39 13.95
CA LEU A 203 7.02 8.12 12.77
C LEU A 203 7.46 7.14 11.69
N ASP A 204 7.54 7.61 10.44
CA ASP A 204 8.19 6.85 9.37
C ASP A 204 9.65 6.57 9.72
N TYR A 205 10.14 5.42 9.32
CA TYR A 205 11.52 5.01 9.61
C TYR A 205 12.40 5.14 8.37
N ASN A 206 13.43 5.98 8.46
CA ASN A 206 14.46 6.03 7.41
C ASN A 206 15.40 4.82 7.58
N MET A 207 15.48 3.97 6.57
CA MET A 207 16.28 2.73 6.60
C MET A 207 17.77 2.96 6.35
N LYS A 208 18.20 4.19 6.00
CA LYS A 208 19.60 4.53 5.70
C LYS A 208 20.30 5.32 6.79
N THR A 209 19.57 5.89 7.75
CA THR A 209 20.14 6.74 8.81
C THR A 209 20.05 6.11 10.18
#